data_185f4d4df1e55b60c51c851b056f5df1
#
_entry.id   185f4d4df1e55b60c51c851b056f5df1
#
_cell.length_a   1.000
_cell.length_b   1.000
_cell.length_c   1.000
_cell.angle_alpha   90.00
_cell.angle_beta   90.00
_cell.angle_gamma   90.00
#
_symmetry.space_group_name_H-M   'P 1'
#
loop_
_entity.id
_entity.type
_entity.pdbx_description
1 polymer ?
#
loop_
_entity_poly.entity_id
_entity_poly.type
_entity_poly.pdbx_seq_one_letter_code
_entity_poly.pdbx_strand_id
1 'polypeptide(L)'
;MHSCPEVILTLLISGLKSRRERGRMITTILWDVDGTLLDFLAAEKAAIQSLFEEYHLGECTDEKIARYSKINRTYWERLERGELTKPEILVRRFRDFFASEGIDPDLAAEFNEKYQVCLGDTIVYCDDSLNIVKSLQGRVKQYVVSNGTVVAQTKKLRLSGIGELMDGVFLSEDLKAEKPGMEFFTQVFHAIGPVKKEEVLIVGDSLTSDIRGGNHAGIRTCWYHPEGRDDTMIQEAGVQVDEVITDLHEVYRVLEKL
;
A
#
# COMPACT_ATOMS: atom_id res chain seq x y z
N MET A 1 -35.33 53.65 -14.76
CA MET A 1 -34.11 52.93 -14.44
C MET A 1 -34.44 51.46 -14.46
N HIS A 2 -34.14 50.81 -15.59
CA HIS A 2 -34.43 49.38 -15.76
C HIS A 2 -33.14 48.60 -15.53
N SER A 3 -33.10 47.86 -14.41
CA SER A 3 -32.00 46.94 -14.12
C SER A 3 -32.15 45.72 -15.01
N CYS A 4 -31.14 45.41 -15.81
CA CYS A 4 -31.10 44.36 -16.79
C CYS A 4 -31.07 42.98 -16.11
N PRO A 5 -32.00 42.05 -16.39
CA PRO A 5 -32.02 40.72 -15.75
C PRO A 5 -30.84 39.82 -16.14
N GLU A 6 -30.11 40.10 -17.20
CA GLU A 6 -28.98 39.31 -17.69
C GLU A 6 -27.76 39.33 -16.75
N VAL A 7 -27.50 40.46 -16.05
CA VAL A 7 -26.35 40.61 -15.13
C VAL A 7 -26.49 39.70 -13.89
N ILE A 8 -27.75 39.53 -13.39
CA ILE A 8 -28.03 38.70 -12.23
C ILE A 8 -27.87 37.22 -12.56
N LEU A 9 -28.27 36.79 -13.75
CA LEU A 9 -28.16 35.42 -14.20
C LEU A 9 -26.71 35.01 -14.42
N THR A 10 -25.86 35.91 -14.96
CA THR A 10 -24.42 35.66 -15.18
C THR A 10 -23.68 35.54 -13.86
N LEU A 11 -24.01 36.33 -12.83
CA LEU A 11 -23.42 36.25 -11.49
C LEU A 11 -23.86 34.97 -10.73
N LEU A 12 -25.10 34.52 -10.91
CA LEU A 12 -25.56 33.24 -10.36
C LEU A 12 -24.90 32.03 -11.03
N ILE A 13 -24.71 32.07 -12.34
CA ILE A 13 -24.04 31.00 -13.08
C ILE A 13 -22.54 30.95 -12.75
N SER A 14 -21.86 32.10 -12.61
CA SER A 14 -20.46 32.17 -12.19
C SER A 14 -20.29 31.71 -10.73
N GLY A 15 -21.22 32.07 -9.83
CA GLY A 15 -21.24 31.58 -8.45
C GLY A 15 -21.51 30.08 -8.32
N LEU A 16 -22.32 29.51 -9.20
CA LEU A 16 -22.57 28.08 -9.29
C LEU A 16 -21.41 27.29 -9.89
N LYS A 17 -20.71 27.87 -10.89
CA LYS A 17 -19.47 27.28 -11.44
C LYS A 17 -18.35 27.30 -10.38
N SER A 18 -18.16 28.39 -9.65
CA SER A 18 -17.11 28.48 -8.61
C SER A 18 -17.38 27.57 -7.41
N ARG A 19 -18.63 27.12 -7.18
CA ARG A 19 -18.97 26.13 -6.16
C ARG A 19 -18.78 24.68 -6.64
N ARG A 20 -18.80 24.43 -7.95
CA ARG A 20 -18.54 23.11 -8.56
C ARG A 20 -17.07 22.81 -8.75
N GLU A 21 -16.20 23.84 -8.77
CA GLU A 21 -14.75 23.76 -8.98
C GLU A 21 -13.91 23.85 -7.69
N ARG A 22 -14.54 23.96 -6.53
CA ARG A 22 -13.83 23.65 -5.28
C ARG A 22 -13.62 22.14 -5.25
N GLY A 23 -12.40 21.68 -5.54
CA GLY A 23 -11.99 20.30 -5.47
C GLY A 23 -12.59 19.64 -4.22
N ARG A 24 -13.16 18.47 -4.39
CA ARG A 24 -13.71 17.71 -3.27
C ARG A 24 -12.53 17.32 -2.40
N MET A 25 -12.47 17.89 -1.20
CA MET A 25 -11.34 17.71 -0.29
C MET A 25 -11.27 16.26 0.18
N ILE A 26 -10.11 15.63 0.07
CA ILE A 26 -9.86 14.31 0.65
C ILE A 26 -10.03 14.38 2.17
N THR A 27 -10.88 13.53 2.69
CA THR A 27 -11.18 13.42 4.13
C THR A 27 -10.66 12.12 4.74
N THR A 28 -10.31 11.14 3.91
CA THR A 28 -9.88 9.81 4.33
C THR A 28 -8.72 9.33 3.48
N ILE A 29 -7.67 8.82 4.12
CA ILE A 29 -6.54 8.17 3.45
C ILE A 29 -6.50 6.70 3.87
N LEU A 30 -6.37 5.84 2.87
CA LEU A 30 -6.03 4.42 3.02
C LEU A 30 -4.54 4.26 2.69
N TRP A 31 -3.73 3.94 3.67
CA TRP A 31 -2.30 3.76 3.53
C TRP A 31 -1.94 2.29 3.33
N ASP A 32 -1.21 1.98 2.30
CA ASP A 32 -0.41 0.75 2.29
C ASP A 32 0.78 0.89 3.24
N VAL A 33 1.40 -0.24 3.61
CA VAL A 33 2.52 -0.28 4.59
C VAL A 33 3.84 -0.60 3.92
N ASP A 34 3.93 -1.77 3.28
CA ASP A 34 5.17 -2.36 2.81
C ASP A 34 5.60 -1.79 1.46
N GLY A 35 6.67 -1.01 1.43
CA GLY A 35 7.09 -0.26 0.26
C GLY A 35 6.48 1.14 0.17
N THR A 36 5.57 1.48 1.10
CA THR A 36 4.91 2.79 1.17
C THR A 36 5.26 3.54 2.45
N LEU A 37 4.78 3.11 3.60
CA LEU A 37 5.13 3.73 4.89
C LEU A 37 6.44 3.19 5.48
N LEU A 38 6.73 1.92 5.22
CA LEU A 38 7.92 1.22 5.71
C LEU A 38 8.66 0.56 4.54
N ASP A 39 9.99 0.66 4.55
CA ASP A 39 10.86 0.02 3.56
C ASP A 39 10.83 -1.50 3.74
N PHE A 40 10.05 -2.13 2.87
CA PHE A 40 9.92 -3.58 2.86
C PHE A 40 11.22 -4.28 2.48
N LEU A 41 11.98 -3.75 1.53
CA LEU A 41 13.20 -4.40 1.05
C LEU A 41 14.29 -4.41 2.13
N ALA A 42 14.38 -3.37 2.94
CA ALA A 42 15.28 -3.34 4.08
C ALA A 42 14.89 -4.39 5.14
N ALA A 43 13.60 -4.53 5.44
CA ALA A 43 13.10 -5.54 6.38
C ALA A 43 13.27 -6.96 5.82
N GLU A 44 12.99 -7.18 4.53
CA GLU A 44 13.18 -8.44 3.82
C GLU A 44 14.65 -8.88 3.89
N LYS A 45 15.57 -7.98 3.53
CA LYS A 45 17.01 -8.23 3.55
C LYS A 45 17.48 -8.66 4.93
N ALA A 46 17.12 -7.90 5.96
CA ALA A 46 17.51 -8.20 7.34
C ALA A 46 16.95 -9.54 7.83
N ALA A 47 15.70 -9.84 7.51
CA ALA A 47 15.06 -11.10 7.89
C ALA A 47 15.74 -12.31 7.22
N ILE A 48 16.03 -12.23 5.90
CA ILE A 48 16.72 -13.31 5.18
C ILE A 48 18.14 -13.52 5.73
N GLN A 49 18.90 -12.44 5.94
CA GLN A 49 20.26 -12.53 6.48
C GLN A 49 20.27 -13.19 7.86
N SER A 50 19.39 -12.75 8.77
CA SER A 50 19.28 -13.32 10.12
C SER A 50 18.95 -14.81 10.08
N LEU A 51 18.03 -15.22 9.20
CA LEU A 51 17.64 -16.63 9.10
C LEU A 51 18.68 -17.50 8.40
N PHE A 52 19.42 -16.97 7.44
CA PHE A 52 20.57 -17.68 6.84
C PHE A 52 21.61 -18.01 7.89
N GLU A 53 21.87 -17.06 8.82
CA GLU A 53 22.79 -17.29 9.93
C GLU A 53 22.21 -18.34 10.90
N GLU A 54 20.93 -18.19 11.32
CA GLU A 54 20.27 -19.09 12.27
C GLU A 54 20.23 -20.55 11.76
N TYR A 55 19.91 -20.73 10.46
CA TYR A 55 19.81 -22.06 9.85
C TYR A 55 21.14 -22.57 9.27
N HIS A 56 22.24 -21.83 9.43
CA HIS A 56 23.56 -22.19 8.90
C HIS A 56 23.54 -22.48 7.37
N LEU A 57 22.81 -21.67 6.58
CA LEU A 57 22.64 -21.86 5.15
C LEU A 57 23.79 -21.29 4.30
N GLY A 58 24.90 -20.95 4.93
CA GLY A 58 26.05 -20.34 4.30
C GLY A 58 25.91 -18.81 4.12
N GLU A 59 26.76 -18.25 3.26
CA GLU A 59 26.77 -16.80 3.04
C GLU A 59 25.49 -16.32 2.34
N CYS A 60 24.85 -15.30 2.92
CA CYS A 60 23.70 -14.61 2.36
C CYS A 60 24.15 -13.37 1.58
N THR A 61 24.53 -13.56 0.31
CA THR A 61 25.01 -12.45 -0.52
C THR A 61 23.88 -11.56 -1.02
N ASP A 62 24.22 -10.32 -1.44
CA ASP A 62 23.22 -9.40 -2.02
C ASP A 62 22.58 -9.96 -3.30
N GLU A 63 23.30 -10.80 -4.08
CA GLU A 63 22.75 -11.47 -5.26
C GLU A 63 21.68 -12.51 -4.88
N LYS A 64 21.88 -13.25 -3.79
CA LYS A 64 20.87 -14.19 -3.28
C LYS A 64 19.63 -13.44 -2.81
N ILE A 65 19.81 -12.33 -2.09
CA ILE A 65 18.72 -11.49 -1.63
C ILE A 65 17.92 -10.93 -2.83
N ALA A 66 18.61 -10.37 -3.83
CA ALA A 66 17.98 -9.85 -5.04
C ALA A 66 17.18 -10.93 -5.81
N ARG A 67 17.71 -12.16 -5.86
CA ARG A 67 17.02 -13.31 -6.45
C ARG A 67 15.77 -13.67 -5.68
N TYR A 68 15.87 -13.74 -4.36
CA TYR A 68 14.69 -13.96 -3.52
C TYR A 68 13.64 -12.86 -3.70
N SER A 69 14.02 -11.60 -3.64
CA SER A 69 13.10 -10.45 -3.82
C SER A 69 12.35 -10.53 -5.16
N LYS A 70 13.04 -10.96 -6.24
CA LYS A 70 12.40 -11.16 -7.54
C LYS A 70 11.38 -12.31 -7.52
N ILE A 71 11.74 -13.44 -6.91
CA ILE A 71 10.82 -14.59 -6.74
C ILE A 71 9.63 -14.14 -5.90
N ASN A 72 9.88 -13.51 -4.75
CA ASN A 72 8.86 -13.03 -3.83
C ASN A 72 7.85 -12.11 -4.54
N ARG A 73 8.32 -11.10 -5.27
CA ARG A 73 7.47 -10.19 -6.06
C ARG A 73 6.57 -10.96 -7.02
N THR A 74 7.12 -11.92 -7.79
CA THR A 74 6.35 -12.74 -8.74
C THR A 74 5.22 -13.50 -8.04
N TYR A 75 5.45 -14.02 -6.83
CA TYR A 75 4.43 -14.73 -6.08
C TYR A 75 3.33 -13.82 -5.56
N TRP A 76 3.67 -12.63 -5.07
CA TRP A 76 2.68 -11.61 -4.66
C TRP A 76 1.80 -11.16 -5.84
N GLU A 77 2.40 -10.89 -7.00
CA GLU A 77 1.64 -10.57 -8.21
C GLU A 77 0.67 -11.69 -8.63
N ARG A 78 1.06 -12.96 -8.46
CA ARG A 78 0.17 -14.10 -8.73
C ARG A 78 -0.99 -14.19 -7.75
N LEU A 79 -0.78 -13.85 -6.48
CA LEU A 79 -1.88 -13.70 -5.50
C LEU A 79 -2.84 -12.60 -5.94
N GLU A 80 -2.33 -11.44 -6.30
CA GLU A 80 -3.12 -10.27 -6.71
C GLU A 80 -3.93 -10.52 -7.98
N ARG A 81 -3.45 -11.41 -8.85
CA ARG A 81 -4.21 -11.90 -10.02
C ARG A 81 -5.18 -13.04 -9.70
N GLY A 82 -5.22 -13.51 -8.45
CA GLY A 82 -6.07 -14.65 -8.03
C GLY A 82 -5.61 -16.02 -8.56
N GLU A 83 -4.36 -16.12 -9.01
CA GLU A 83 -3.79 -17.39 -9.52
C GLU A 83 -3.40 -18.35 -8.39
N LEU A 84 -3.03 -17.82 -7.25
CA LEU A 84 -2.60 -18.55 -6.06
C LEU A 84 -3.24 -17.94 -4.82
N THR A 85 -3.36 -18.76 -3.79
CA THR A 85 -3.79 -18.34 -2.46
C THR A 85 -2.60 -17.86 -1.62
N LYS A 86 -2.87 -17.05 -0.57
CA LYS A 86 -1.83 -16.57 0.34
C LYS A 86 -1.04 -17.74 0.99
N PRO A 87 -1.64 -18.78 1.56
CA PRO A 87 -0.87 -19.90 2.10
C PRO A 87 0.06 -20.57 1.08
N GLU A 88 -0.36 -20.64 -0.20
CA GLU A 88 0.48 -21.20 -1.25
C GLU A 88 1.69 -20.33 -1.55
N ILE A 89 1.51 -19.01 -1.72
CA ILE A 89 2.61 -18.10 -2.06
C ILE A 89 3.64 -18.03 -0.93
N LEU A 90 3.19 -18.04 0.33
CA LEU A 90 4.07 -17.92 1.50
C LEU A 90 5.10 -19.04 1.58
N VAL A 91 4.75 -20.25 1.19
CA VAL A 91 5.67 -21.41 1.23
C VAL A 91 6.37 -21.63 -0.11
N ARG A 92 5.63 -21.55 -1.24
CA ARG A 92 6.19 -21.89 -2.56
C ARG A 92 7.33 -20.97 -2.98
N ARG A 93 7.29 -19.68 -2.63
CA ARG A 93 8.38 -18.73 -2.93
C ARG A 93 9.70 -19.14 -2.29
N PHE A 94 9.67 -19.67 -1.06
CA PHE A 94 10.87 -20.19 -0.41
C PHE A 94 11.30 -21.53 -0.98
N ARG A 95 10.38 -22.41 -1.37
CA ARG A 95 10.72 -23.66 -2.07
C ARG A 95 11.49 -23.39 -3.36
N ASP A 96 11.00 -22.46 -4.18
CA ASP A 96 11.65 -22.11 -5.44
C ASP A 96 12.99 -21.45 -5.20
N PHE A 97 13.07 -20.54 -4.22
CA PHE A 97 14.32 -19.91 -3.84
C PHE A 97 15.35 -20.93 -3.36
N PHE A 98 14.99 -21.82 -2.44
CA PHE A 98 15.88 -22.84 -1.91
C PHE A 98 16.34 -23.81 -2.99
N ALA A 99 15.46 -24.26 -3.85
CA ALA A 99 15.81 -25.08 -5.00
C ALA A 99 16.84 -24.38 -5.91
N SER A 100 16.71 -23.07 -6.11
CA SER A 100 17.66 -22.29 -6.93
C SER A 100 19.05 -22.11 -6.28
N GLU A 101 19.12 -22.21 -4.94
CA GLU A 101 20.36 -22.07 -4.16
C GLU A 101 20.96 -23.42 -3.72
N GLY A 102 20.35 -24.55 -4.10
CA GLY A 102 20.78 -25.87 -3.64
C GLY A 102 20.53 -26.13 -2.14
N ILE A 103 19.60 -25.41 -1.54
CA ILE A 103 19.13 -25.58 -0.16
C ILE A 103 17.94 -26.56 -0.19
N ASP A 104 17.78 -27.34 0.88
CA ASP A 104 16.66 -28.26 1.01
C ASP A 104 15.30 -27.53 0.98
N PRO A 105 14.45 -27.74 -0.05
CA PRO A 105 13.15 -27.09 -0.16
C PRO A 105 12.15 -27.45 0.95
N ASP A 106 12.36 -28.53 1.67
CA ASP A 106 11.47 -28.95 2.75
C ASP A 106 11.57 -28.03 3.98
N LEU A 107 12.64 -27.25 4.09
CA LEU A 107 12.77 -26.18 5.10
C LEU A 107 11.82 -25.00 4.87
N ALA A 108 11.23 -24.85 3.70
CA ALA A 108 10.51 -23.65 3.27
C ALA A 108 9.34 -23.27 4.21
N ALA A 109 8.62 -24.23 4.73
CA ALA A 109 7.46 -23.96 5.60
C ALA A 109 7.91 -23.39 6.94
N GLU A 110 8.85 -24.05 7.62
CA GLU A 110 9.39 -23.59 8.90
C GLU A 110 10.13 -22.26 8.77
N PHE A 111 10.93 -22.13 7.71
CA PHE A 111 11.62 -20.89 7.40
C PHE A 111 10.66 -19.72 7.21
N ASN A 112 9.54 -19.92 6.48
CA ASN A 112 8.53 -18.89 6.31
C ASN A 112 7.90 -18.46 7.63
N GLU A 113 7.59 -19.38 8.55
CA GLU A 113 7.02 -19.02 9.85
C GLU A 113 7.93 -18.05 10.61
N LYS A 114 9.23 -18.36 10.69
CA LYS A 114 10.21 -17.48 11.31
C LYS A 114 10.40 -16.17 10.52
N TYR A 115 10.40 -16.25 9.20
CA TYR A 115 10.53 -15.08 8.34
C TYR A 115 9.41 -14.06 8.59
N GLN A 116 8.15 -14.50 8.76
CA GLN A 116 7.05 -13.58 9.10
C GLN A 116 7.29 -12.85 10.43
N VAL A 117 7.90 -13.52 11.40
CA VAL A 117 8.27 -12.88 12.68
C VAL A 117 9.41 -11.89 12.49
N CYS A 118 10.48 -12.29 11.78
CA CYS A 118 11.68 -11.46 11.54
C CYS A 118 11.37 -10.21 10.71
N LEU A 119 10.43 -10.28 9.75
CA LEU A 119 9.99 -9.12 8.98
C LEU A 119 9.50 -7.95 9.86
N GLY A 120 8.97 -8.26 11.05
CA GLY A 120 8.52 -7.25 11.98
C GLY A 120 9.62 -6.64 12.85
N ASP A 121 10.86 -7.15 12.82
CA ASP A 121 11.95 -6.68 13.68
C ASP A 121 12.68 -5.46 13.13
N THR A 122 12.75 -5.30 11.83
CA THR A 122 13.44 -4.19 11.17
C THR A 122 12.44 -3.13 10.75
N ILE A 123 12.58 -1.94 11.35
CA ILE A 123 11.76 -0.78 11.03
C ILE A 123 12.63 0.27 10.35
N VAL A 124 12.38 0.49 9.08
CA VAL A 124 12.95 1.58 8.29
C VAL A 124 11.77 2.34 7.66
N TYR A 125 11.69 3.63 7.92
CA TYR A 125 10.62 4.45 7.36
C TYR A 125 10.95 4.84 5.91
N CYS A 126 9.95 4.77 5.03
CA CYS A 126 10.03 5.43 3.74
C CYS A 126 9.91 6.94 3.97
N ASP A 127 10.83 7.71 3.42
CA ASP A 127 10.92 9.16 3.64
C ASP A 127 10.77 9.49 5.14
N ASP A 128 9.92 10.41 5.49
CA ASP A 128 9.59 10.76 6.88
C ASP A 128 8.16 10.31 7.26
N SER A 129 7.76 9.11 6.83
CA SER A 129 6.37 8.61 6.90
C SER A 129 5.73 8.74 8.28
N LEU A 130 6.47 8.47 9.36
CA LEU A 130 5.98 8.60 10.74
C LEU A 130 5.52 10.04 11.06
N ASN A 131 6.34 11.05 10.74
CA ASN A 131 6.01 12.44 11.01
C ASN A 131 4.92 12.94 10.04
N ILE A 132 4.89 12.47 8.80
CA ILE A 132 3.82 12.77 7.85
C ILE A 132 2.48 12.29 8.38
N VAL A 133 2.37 11.01 8.73
CA VAL A 133 1.15 10.42 9.31
C VAL A 133 0.73 11.17 10.58
N LYS A 134 1.68 11.45 11.48
CA LYS A 134 1.43 12.20 12.71
C LYS A 134 0.88 13.61 12.46
N SER A 135 1.41 14.31 11.46
CA SER A 135 0.98 15.67 11.12
C SER A 135 -0.42 15.74 10.51
N LEU A 136 -0.89 14.63 9.95
CA LEU A 136 -2.22 14.50 9.35
C LEU A 136 -3.30 14.08 10.36
N GLN A 137 -2.92 13.71 11.59
CA GLN A 137 -3.90 13.39 12.65
C GLN A 137 -4.87 14.56 12.89
N GLY A 138 -6.15 14.24 12.98
CA GLY A 138 -7.22 15.23 13.17
C GLY A 138 -7.52 16.10 11.94
N ARG A 139 -6.72 16.04 10.87
CA ARG A 139 -6.98 16.71 9.59
C ARG A 139 -7.76 15.82 8.63
N VAL A 140 -7.36 14.57 8.53
CA VAL A 140 -8.02 13.52 7.73
C VAL A 140 -8.10 12.24 8.57
N LYS A 141 -9.03 11.35 8.24
CA LYS A 141 -9.04 10.00 8.77
C LYS A 141 -7.99 9.15 8.07
N GLN A 142 -7.26 8.35 8.83
CA GLN A 142 -6.15 7.55 8.33
C GLN A 142 -6.32 6.08 8.70
N TYR A 143 -6.26 5.21 7.71
CA TYR A 143 -6.42 3.76 7.90
C TYR A 143 -5.30 3.02 7.20
N VAL A 144 -4.80 1.97 7.82
CA VAL A 144 -3.91 0.99 7.17
C VAL A 144 -4.74 0.00 6.38
N VAL A 145 -4.31 -0.32 5.16
CA VAL A 145 -4.85 -1.37 4.29
C VAL A 145 -3.69 -2.20 3.73
N SER A 146 -3.50 -3.43 4.21
CA SER A 146 -2.33 -4.23 3.83
C SER A 146 -2.66 -5.68 3.49
N ASN A 147 -1.97 -6.19 2.45
CA ASN A 147 -1.96 -7.62 2.09
C ASN A 147 -0.95 -8.44 2.90
N GLY A 148 -0.12 -7.82 3.72
CA GLY A 148 0.84 -8.51 4.58
C GLY A 148 0.18 -9.45 5.61
N THR A 149 0.98 -10.34 6.19
CA THR A 149 0.48 -11.27 7.22
C THR A 149 0.20 -10.56 8.54
N VAL A 150 -0.78 -11.04 9.29
CA VAL A 150 -1.12 -10.48 10.62
C VAL A 150 0.11 -10.47 11.53
N VAL A 151 0.91 -11.55 11.53
CA VAL A 151 2.12 -11.67 12.36
C VAL A 151 3.11 -10.55 12.06
N ALA A 152 3.45 -10.32 10.80
CA ALA A 152 4.41 -9.31 10.40
C ALA A 152 3.85 -7.90 10.62
N GLN A 153 2.63 -7.63 10.15
CA GLN A 153 2.04 -6.30 10.18
C GLN A 153 1.75 -5.79 11.60
N THR A 154 1.20 -6.65 12.46
CA THR A 154 0.95 -6.28 13.87
C THR A 154 2.24 -5.85 14.56
N LYS A 155 3.34 -6.60 14.33
CA LYS A 155 4.65 -6.30 14.91
C LYS A 155 5.23 -5.00 14.33
N LYS A 156 5.23 -4.83 13.00
CA LYS A 156 5.70 -3.62 12.31
C LYS A 156 4.96 -2.37 12.79
N LEU A 157 3.64 -2.40 12.77
CA LEU A 157 2.81 -1.25 13.14
C LEU A 157 3.00 -0.86 14.61
N ARG A 158 3.17 -1.84 15.50
CA ARG A 158 3.46 -1.59 16.91
C ARG A 158 4.86 -0.99 17.12
N LEU A 159 5.90 -1.60 16.53
CA LEU A 159 7.29 -1.16 16.74
C LEU A 159 7.60 0.17 16.06
N SER A 160 6.97 0.46 14.92
CA SER A 160 7.10 1.75 14.24
C SER A 160 6.30 2.87 14.91
N GLY A 161 5.35 2.55 15.79
CA GLY A 161 4.42 3.53 16.36
C GLY A 161 3.37 4.05 15.36
N ILE A 162 3.42 3.64 14.08
CA ILE A 162 2.43 4.05 13.07
C ILE A 162 1.03 3.56 13.43
N GLY A 163 0.92 2.34 13.98
CA GLY A 163 -0.38 1.76 14.35
C GLY A 163 -1.19 2.62 15.32
N GLU A 164 -0.52 3.31 16.26
CA GLU A 164 -1.17 4.18 17.24
C GLU A 164 -1.68 5.51 16.64
N LEU A 165 -1.19 5.85 15.45
CA LEU A 165 -1.57 7.07 14.74
C LEU A 165 -2.75 6.86 13.77
N MET A 166 -3.18 5.60 13.56
CA MET A 166 -4.23 5.23 12.64
C MET A 166 -5.60 5.19 13.31
N ASP A 167 -6.63 5.59 12.58
CA ASP A 167 -8.04 5.43 13.01
C ASP A 167 -8.50 3.96 12.93
N GLY A 168 -7.79 3.11 12.19
CA GLY A 168 -8.00 1.66 12.11
C GLY A 168 -7.00 0.95 11.20
N VAL A 169 -6.93 -0.37 11.34
CA VAL A 169 -6.00 -1.24 10.60
C VAL A 169 -6.81 -2.38 9.98
N PHE A 170 -6.65 -2.58 8.68
CA PHE A 170 -7.32 -3.60 7.90
C PHE A 170 -6.29 -4.51 7.23
N LEU A 171 -6.17 -5.72 7.72
CA LEU A 171 -5.26 -6.72 7.21
C LEU A 171 -6.05 -7.78 6.43
N SER A 172 -5.58 -8.15 5.26
CA SER A 172 -6.30 -9.07 4.37
C SER A 172 -6.55 -10.44 5.00
N GLU A 173 -5.68 -10.91 5.90
CA GLU A 173 -5.91 -12.19 6.60
C GLU A 173 -7.11 -12.12 7.56
N ASP A 174 -7.28 -11.00 8.27
CA ASP A 174 -8.43 -10.79 9.15
C ASP A 174 -9.73 -10.68 8.35
N LEU A 175 -9.67 -9.99 7.21
CA LEU A 175 -10.81 -9.79 6.31
C LEU A 175 -11.09 -11.00 5.42
N LYS A 176 -10.15 -11.95 5.31
CA LYS A 176 -10.20 -13.10 4.37
C LYS A 176 -10.43 -12.66 2.92
N ALA A 177 -9.89 -11.52 2.59
CA ALA A 177 -9.97 -10.90 1.28
C ALA A 177 -8.72 -10.04 1.04
N GLU A 178 -8.17 -10.07 -0.16
CA GLU A 178 -6.95 -9.33 -0.53
C GLU A 178 -7.25 -8.17 -1.48
N LYS A 179 -6.41 -7.09 -1.41
CA LYS A 179 -6.30 -6.12 -2.49
C LYS A 179 -5.76 -6.83 -3.74
N PRO A 180 -6.24 -6.55 -4.94
CA PRO A 180 -7.18 -5.49 -5.36
C PRO A 180 -8.65 -5.92 -5.34
N GLY A 181 -9.01 -7.02 -4.67
CA GLY A 181 -10.38 -7.56 -4.66
C GLY A 181 -11.39 -6.60 -4.06
N MET A 182 -12.56 -6.49 -4.71
CA MET A 182 -13.66 -5.63 -4.23
C MET A 182 -14.17 -6.00 -2.84
N GLU A 183 -14.10 -7.28 -2.48
CA GLU A 183 -14.54 -7.76 -1.17
C GLU A 183 -13.73 -7.10 -0.05
N PHE A 184 -12.41 -6.95 -0.22
CA PHE A 184 -11.55 -6.25 0.73
C PHE A 184 -12.03 -4.82 0.99
N PHE A 185 -12.22 -4.04 -0.07
CA PHE A 185 -12.66 -2.64 0.06
C PHE A 185 -14.09 -2.51 0.57
N THR A 186 -14.98 -3.45 0.23
CA THR A 186 -16.33 -3.49 0.75
C THR A 186 -16.34 -3.64 2.28
N GLN A 187 -15.52 -4.54 2.81
CA GLN A 187 -15.40 -4.72 4.26
C GLN A 187 -14.75 -3.52 4.93
N VAL A 188 -13.71 -2.91 4.32
CA VAL A 188 -13.11 -1.67 4.81
C VAL A 188 -14.15 -0.56 4.91
N PHE A 189 -14.92 -0.30 3.85
CA PHE A 189 -15.95 0.74 3.86
C PHE A 189 -17.09 0.45 4.84
N HIS A 190 -17.45 -0.81 5.01
CA HIS A 190 -18.43 -1.19 6.02
C HIS A 190 -17.94 -0.86 7.44
N ALA A 191 -16.67 -1.11 7.72
CA ALA A 191 -16.07 -0.89 9.03
C ALA A 191 -15.85 0.59 9.36
N ILE A 192 -15.38 1.40 8.38
CA ILE A 192 -15.13 2.83 8.60
C ILE A 192 -16.40 3.69 8.58
N GLY A 193 -17.52 3.12 8.14
CA GLY A 193 -18.80 3.80 8.06
C GLY A 193 -19.00 4.61 6.77
N PRO A 194 -20.02 5.46 6.71
CA PRO A 194 -20.38 6.17 5.50
C PRO A 194 -19.33 7.21 5.12
N VAL A 195 -18.68 6.98 3.98
CA VAL A 195 -17.73 7.90 3.34
C VAL A 195 -18.15 8.14 1.90
N LYS A 196 -17.83 9.31 1.36
CA LYS A 196 -17.95 9.56 -0.07
C LYS A 196 -16.68 9.07 -0.75
N LYS A 197 -16.81 8.17 -1.71
CA LYS A 197 -15.67 7.53 -2.38
C LYS A 197 -14.73 8.54 -3.03
N GLU A 198 -15.25 9.59 -3.58
CA GLU A 198 -14.49 10.69 -4.16
C GLU A 198 -13.67 11.52 -3.15
N GLU A 199 -13.92 11.35 -1.85
CA GLU A 199 -13.19 11.98 -0.73
C GLU A 199 -12.20 10.99 -0.08
N VAL A 200 -12.04 9.78 -0.62
CA VAL A 200 -11.10 8.75 -0.15
C VAL A 200 -9.93 8.64 -1.11
N LEU A 201 -8.72 8.67 -0.58
CA LEU A 201 -7.47 8.47 -1.30
C LEU A 201 -6.79 7.19 -0.82
N ILE A 202 -6.39 6.31 -1.73
CA ILE A 202 -5.44 5.25 -1.41
C ILE A 202 -4.04 5.70 -1.83
N VAL A 203 -3.06 5.52 -0.95
CA VAL A 203 -1.63 5.77 -1.20
C VAL A 203 -0.90 4.44 -1.06
N GLY A 204 -0.22 4.02 -2.12
CA GLY A 204 0.50 2.75 -2.15
C GLY A 204 1.51 2.67 -3.30
N ASP A 205 2.45 1.73 -3.20
CA ASP A 205 3.52 1.52 -4.18
C ASP A 205 3.13 0.51 -5.28
N SER A 206 2.11 -0.32 -5.07
CA SER A 206 1.73 -1.38 -5.99
C SER A 206 0.64 -0.95 -6.97
N LEU A 207 0.98 -0.95 -8.28
CA LEU A 207 -0.01 -0.74 -9.35
C LEU A 207 -1.06 -1.85 -9.40
N THR A 208 -0.67 -3.10 -9.07
CA THR A 208 -1.52 -4.29 -9.18
C THR A 208 -2.40 -4.54 -7.96
N SER A 209 -2.03 -4.01 -6.83
CA SER A 209 -2.73 -4.12 -5.55
C SER A 209 -3.47 -2.84 -5.18
N ASP A 210 -2.73 -1.76 -4.88
CA ASP A 210 -3.28 -0.52 -4.34
C ASP A 210 -4.04 0.28 -5.39
N ILE A 211 -3.37 0.56 -6.51
CA ILE A 211 -3.93 1.42 -7.55
C ILE A 211 -5.10 0.71 -8.24
N ARG A 212 -4.91 -0.55 -8.64
CA ARG A 212 -6.00 -1.35 -9.22
C ARG A 212 -7.16 -1.50 -8.23
N GLY A 213 -6.86 -1.74 -6.96
CA GLY A 213 -7.86 -1.82 -5.90
C GLY A 213 -8.63 -0.52 -5.72
N GLY A 214 -7.94 0.61 -5.70
CA GLY A 214 -8.55 1.94 -5.68
C GLY A 214 -9.46 2.21 -6.88
N ASN A 215 -9.01 1.82 -8.10
CA ASN A 215 -9.83 1.91 -9.31
C ASN A 215 -11.10 1.05 -9.19
N HIS A 216 -10.99 -0.21 -8.76
CA HIS A 216 -12.15 -1.08 -8.54
C HIS A 216 -13.10 -0.49 -7.50
N ALA A 217 -12.57 0.04 -6.41
CA ALA A 217 -13.35 0.65 -5.34
C ALA A 217 -13.99 1.98 -5.74
N GLY A 218 -13.53 2.63 -6.81
CA GLY A 218 -13.99 3.94 -7.29
C GLY A 218 -13.55 5.08 -6.37
N ILE A 219 -12.36 4.98 -5.81
CA ILE A 219 -11.71 6.00 -4.96
C ILE A 219 -10.53 6.64 -5.68
N ARG A 220 -9.99 7.73 -5.13
CA ARG A 220 -8.79 8.39 -5.65
C ARG A 220 -7.55 7.55 -5.40
N THR A 221 -6.60 7.62 -6.33
CA THR A 221 -5.37 6.82 -6.29
C THR A 221 -4.13 7.70 -6.33
N CYS A 222 -3.17 7.40 -5.46
CA CYS A 222 -1.87 8.03 -5.42
C CYS A 222 -0.79 6.94 -5.42
N TRP A 223 -0.06 6.85 -6.51
CA TRP A 223 1.02 5.90 -6.65
C TRP A 223 2.31 6.49 -6.08
N TYR A 224 2.83 5.90 -5.02
CA TYR A 224 4.14 6.21 -4.48
C TYR A 224 5.21 5.43 -5.26
N HIS A 225 6.03 6.15 -6.02
CA HIS A 225 7.07 5.57 -6.85
C HIS A 225 8.27 6.51 -6.90
N PRO A 226 9.32 6.24 -6.09
CA PRO A 226 10.49 7.11 -5.96
C PRO A 226 11.21 7.42 -7.28
N GLU A 227 11.17 6.50 -8.25
CA GLU A 227 11.75 6.72 -9.58
C GLU A 227 10.92 7.66 -10.46
N GLY A 228 9.74 8.06 -10.00
CA GLY A 228 8.84 8.96 -10.71
C GLY A 228 7.82 8.23 -11.58
N ARG A 229 7.09 9.02 -12.38
CA ARG A 229 6.01 8.47 -13.20
C ARG A 229 6.55 7.61 -14.34
N ASP A 230 6.06 6.37 -14.41
CA ASP A 230 6.33 5.44 -15.51
C ASP A 230 5.02 5.06 -16.22
N ASP A 231 4.79 5.68 -17.37
CA ASP A 231 3.57 5.45 -18.16
C ASP A 231 3.55 4.05 -18.80
N THR A 232 4.71 3.41 -19.00
CA THR A 232 4.78 2.04 -19.52
C THR A 232 4.27 1.06 -18.47
N MET A 233 4.75 1.17 -17.22
CA MET A 233 4.27 0.35 -16.11
C MET A 233 2.77 0.55 -15.87
N ILE A 234 2.28 1.79 -15.90
CA ILE A 234 0.85 2.11 -15.72
C ILE A 234 0.01 1.46 -16.83
N GLN A 235 0.46 1.55 -18.09
CA GLN A 235 -0.22 0.95 -19.23
C GLN A 235 -0.23 -0.58 -19.16
N GLU A 236 0.90 -1.20 -18.85
CA GLU A 236 1.01 -2.66 -18.67
C GLU A 236 0.13 -3.16 -17.53
N ALA A 237 0.07 -2.41 -16.43
CA ALA A 237 -0.83 -2.70 -15.33
C ALA A 237 -2.31 -2.47 -15.69
N GLY A 238 -2.63 -1.69 -16.73
CA GLY A 238 -4.00 -1.42 -17.15
C GLY A 238 -4.83 -0.68 -16.09
N VAL A 239 -4.21 0.27 -15.39
CA VAL A 239 -4.81 1.03 -14.29
C VAL A 239 -4.85 2.54 -14.59
N GLN A 240 -5.69 3.26 -13.84
CA GLN A 240 -5.71 4.72 -13.83
C GLN A 240 -5.05 5.23 -12.55
N VAL A 241 -4.14 6.20 -12.69
CA VAL A 241 -3.44 6.82 -11.57
C VAL A 241 -3.81 8.30 -11.54
N ASP A 242 -4.46 8.75 -10.46
CA ASP A 242 -4.81 10.18 -10.33
C ASP A 242 -3.57 11.04 -10.04
N GLU A 243 -2.73 10.59 -9.09
CA GLU A 243 -1.48 11.28 -8.72
C GLU A 243 -0.32 10.28 -8.62
N VAL A 244 0.88 10.75 -8.96
CA VAL A 244 2.15 10.05 -8.70
C VAL A 244 2.98 10.94 -7.81
N ILE A 245 3.56 10.36 -6.77
CA ILE A 245 4.49 11.03 -5.85
C ILE A 245 5.79 10.26 -5.77
N THR A 246 6.89 10.98 -5.68
CA THR A 246 8.25 10.41 -5.55
C THR A 246 8.77 10.47 -4.12
N ASP A 247 8.12 11.28 -3.30
CA ASP A 247 8.39 11.49 -1.88
C ASP A 247 7.04 11.62 -1.15
N LEU A 248 6.89 10.98 0.00
CA LEU A 248 5.65 10.99 0.76
C LEU A 248 5.24 12.38 1.25
N HIS A 249 6.17 13.35 1.37
CA HIS A 249 5.83 14.74 1.67
C HIS A 249 4.92 15.37 0.60
N GLU A 250 4.96 14.87 -0.63
CA GLU A 250 4.09 15.36 -1.69
C GLU A 250 2.59 15.07 -1.43
N VAL A 251 2.28 14.19 -0.49
CA VAL A 251 0.89 13.91 -0.08
C VAL A 251 0.17 15.20 0.35
N TYR A 252 0.87 16.15 0.97
CA TYR A 252 0.26 17.44 1.34
C TYR A 252 -0.27 18.19 0.13
N ARG A 253 0.53 18.22 -0.96
CA ARG A 253 0.11 18.81 -2.26
C ARG A 253 -1.08 18.08 -2.86
N VAL A 254 -1.07 16.75 -2.77
CA VAL A 254 -2.17 15.91 -3.28
C VAL A 254 -3.48 16.23 -2.57
N LEU A 255 -3.45 16.37 -1.23
CA LEU A 255 -4.62 16.70 -0.42
C LEU A 255 -5.17 18.12 -0.70
N GLU A 256 -4.34 19.05 -1.15
CA GLU A 256 -4.77 20.40 -1.52
C GLU A 256 -5.36 20.47 -2.93
N LYS A 257 -4.95 19.54 -3.82
CA LYS A 257 -5.30 19.53 -5.24
C LYS A 257 -6.59 18.77 -5.52
N LEU A 258 -6.80 17.63 -4.85
CA LEU A 258 -7.94 16.73 -5.06
C LEU A 258 -9.12 17.06 -4.15
#